data_c7b0002a6c3b2ec71459e867fc8af309
#
_entry.id   c7b0002a6c3b2ec71459e867fc8af309
#
_cell.length_a   1.000
_cell.length_b   1.000
_cell.length_c   1.000
_cell.angle_alpha   90.00
_cell.angle_beta   90.00
_cell.angle_gamma   90.00
#
_symmetry.space_group_name_H-M   'P 1'
#
loop_
_entity.id
_entity.type
_entity.pdbx_description
1 polymer ?
#
loop_
_entity_poly.entity_id
_entity_poly.type
_entity_poly.pdbx_seq_one_letter_code
_entity_poly.pdbx_strand_id
1 'polypeptide(L)'
;GLEYLGIGNEQWQMDNTDFFARYKIFEQRIHAKYPEIKLIGSAGPDVTSNHYTDAWEFYRKEKKNNPNFVYAIDEHYYMPPKWFLEHNDFYDNYPRDIKVFAGEYAAHDPEINIAHVSKNNWKAGISEAAFLTGIERNADVVALSSYAPLFARVNYTQWAPDLIWMDENTSWGTPSYYVQKLFSKFRAESTLDLGDQIEKLRAQGIYCSAGETEDKTTIVKLVNTTDNEVSIDLENEEGKALTPVKETIMCAALTDYNCAKKPMCVAPKETV
;
A
#
# COMPACT_ATOMS: atom_id res chain seq x y z
N GLY A 1 -9.54 -22.85 0.44
CA GLY A 1 -10.87 -22.34 0.18
C GLY A 1 -10.89 -20.83 0.17
N LEU A 2 -12.04 -20.20 -0.04
CA LEU A 2 -12.19 -18.75 0.09
C LEU A 2 -12.12 -18.37 1.58
N GLU A 3 -11.26 -17.44 1.93
CA GLU A 3 -11.08 -16.97 3.31
C GLU A 3 -11.66 -15.57 3.51
N TYR A 4 -11.50 -14.70 2.54
CA TYR A 4 -11.95 -13.31 2.59
C TYR A 4 -12.99 -13.03 1.51
N LEU A 5 -13.98 -12.20 1.82
CA LEU A 5 -15.00 -11.76 0.87
C LEU A 5 -15.31 -10.28 1.08
N GLY A 6 -15.04 -9.47 0.05
CA GLY A 6 -15.41 -8.05 0.01
C GLY A 6 -16.88 -7.87 -0.29
N ILE A 7 -17.54 -6.99 0.42
CA ILE A 7 -18.93 -6.56 0.18
C ILE A 7 -18.93 -5.09 -0.18
N GLY A 8 -19.26 -4.82 -1.43
CA GLY A 8 -19.24 -3.47 -2.00
C GLY A 8 -17.87 -3.10 -2.61
N ASN A 9 -17.87 -1.98 -3.32
CA ASN A 9 -16.69 -1.35 -3.88
C ASN A 9 -16.95 0.16 -4.03
N GLU A 10 -16.15 0.98 -3.36
CA GLU A 10 -16.18 2.45 -3.34
C GLU A 10 -17.50 3.10 -2.91
N GLN A 11 -18.63 2.60 -3.29
CA GLN A 11 -19.96 3.08 -2.87
C GLN A 11 -20.15 4.60 -2.97
N TRP A 12 -19.91 5.19 -4.14
CA TRP A 12 -20.04 6.63 -4.41
C TRP A 12 -21.37 7.28 -4.00
N GLN A 13 -22.41 6.47 -3.85
CA GLN A 13 -23.76 6.92 -3.52
C GLN A 13 -24.31 6.16 -2.29
N MET A 14 -23.52 6.05 -1.24
CA MET A 14 -23.90 5.30 -0.03
C MET A 14 -25.28 5.70 0.50
N ASP A 15 -25.55 7.00 0.58
CA ASP A 15 -26.80 7.55 1.13
C ASP A 15 -28.02 7.20 0.27
N ASN A 16 -27.84 7.03 -1.04
CA ASN A 16 -28.92 6.76 -1.99
C ASN A 16 -29.17 5.26 -2.24
N THR A 17 -28.28 4.38 -1.74
CA THR A 17 -28.30 2.95 -2.07
C THR A 17 -28.64 2.05 -0.88
N ASP A 18 -28.88 2.63 0.30
CA ASP A 18 -29.06 1.89 1.57
C ASP A 18 -27.92 0.88 1.80
N PHE A 19 -26.69 1.25 1.45
CA PHE A 19 -25.53 0.33 1.45
C PHE A 19 -25.36 -0.39 2.79
N PHE A 20 -25.44 0.31 3.89
CA PHE A 20 -25.26 -0.28 5.22
C PHE A 20 -26.36 -1.26 5.59
N ALA A 21 -27.61 -0.98 5.19
CA ALA A 21 -28.72 -1.92 5.38
C ALA A 21 -28.52 -3.17 4.54
N ARG A 22 -28.07 -3.03 3.30
CA ARG A 22 -27.75 -4.15 2.41
C ARG A 22 -26.56 -4.97 2.93
N TYR A 23 -25.51 -4.31 3.44
CA TYR A 23 -24.37 -5.00 4.04
C TYR A 23 -24.83 -5.95 5.17
N LYS A 24 -25.71 -5.50 6.06
CA LYS A 24 -26.29 -6.36 7.12
C LYS A 24 -26.97 -7.60 6.57
N ILE A 25 -27.72 -7.45 5.49
CA ILE A 25 -28.41 -8.60 4.85
C ILE A 25 -27.38 -9.58 4.28
N PHE A 26 -26.35 -9.08 3.59
CA PHE A 26 -25.28 -9.92 3.05
C PHE A 26 -24.53 -10.63 4.17
N GLU A 27 -24.11 -9.91 5.22
CA GLU A 27 -23.43 -10.47 6.38
C GLU A 27 -24.22 -11.64 6.99
N GLN A 28 -25.48 -11.41 7.33
CA GLN A 28 -26.35 -12.44 7.90
C GLN A 28 -26.51 -13.67 7.00
N ARG A 29 -26.68 -13.48 5.69
CA ARG A 29 -26.86 -14.58 4.75
C ARG A 29 -25.56 -15.36 4.50
N ILE A 30 -24.45 -14.69 4.45
CA ILE A 30 -23.13 -15.31 4.25
C ILE A 30 -22.76 -16.10 5.50
N HIS A 31 -22.80 -15.48 6.68
CA HIS A 31 -22.38 -16.15 7.93
C HIS A 31 -23.35 -17.25 8.37
N ALA A 32 -24.63 -17.18 7.98
CA ALA A 32 -25.56 -18.31 8.19
C ALA A 32 -25.12 -19.59 7.45
N LYS A 33 -24.36 -19.47 6.37
CA LYS A 33 -23.92 -20.60 5.55
C LYS A 33 -22.41 -20.88 5.65
N TYR A 34 -21.62 -19.82 5.83
CA TYR A 34 -20.15 -19.82 5.81
C TYR A 34 -19.64 -18.95 6.97
N PRO A 35 -19.76 -19.39 8.22
CA PRO A 35 -19.42 -18.57 9.38
C PRO A 35 -17.92 -18.27 9.49
N GLU A 36 -17.07 -19.03 8.78
CA GLU A 36 -15.63 -18.86 8.75
C GLU A 36 -15.14 -17.76 7.81
N ILE A 37 -15.97 -17.29 6.89
CA ILE A 37 -15.58 -16.25 5.91
C ILE A 37 -15.37 -14.91 6.63
N LYS A 38 -14.21 -14.34 6.41
CA LYS A 38 -13.87 -12.99 6.88
C LYS A 38 -14.40 -11.93 5.92
N LEU A 39 -15.35 -11.12 6.37
CA LEU A 39 -15.96 -10.09 5.54
C LEU A 39 -15.13 -8.81 5.55
N ILE A 40 -14.98 -8.22 4.37
CA ILE A 40 -14.34 -6.91 4.18
C ILE A 40 -15.41 -5.94 3.72
N GLY A 41 -15.54 -4.81 4.41
CA GLY A 41 -16.52 -3.78 4.11
C GLY A 41 -15.90 -2.57 3.44
N SER A 42 -16.61 -1.97 2.47
CA SER A 42 -16.13 -0.77 1.78
C SER A 42 -16.23 0.48 2.65
N ALA A 43 -15.19 1.33 2.63
CA ALA A 43 -15.15 2.63 3.28
C ALA A 43 -15.48 3.80 2.32
N GLY A 44 -15.99 3.51 1.14
CA GLY A 44 -16.24 4.54 0.12
C GLY A 44 -15.03 4.74 -0.81
N PRO A 45 -15.09 5.79 -1.65
CA PRO A 45 -14.14 5.98 -2.74
C PRO A 45 -12.77 6.54 -2.32
N ASP A 46 -12.71 7.21 -1.17
CA ASP A 46 -11.46 7.78 -0.68
C ASP A 46 -11.49 8.09 0.83
N VAL A 47 -10.32 8.09 1.45
CA VAL A 47 -10.14 8.30 2.90
C VAL A 47 -10.39 9.74 3.37
N THR A 48 -10.63 10.67 2.48
CA THR A 48 -10.93 12.08 2.82
C THR A 48 -12.43 12.39 2.77
N SER A 49 -13.25 11.44 2.34
CA SER A 49 -14.70 11.63 2.19
C SER A 49 -15.49 11.38 3.49
N ASN A 50 -16.69 11.94 3.56
CA ASN A 50 -17.63 11.62 4.64
C ASN A 50 -18.01 10.13 4.63
N HIS A 51 -18.05 9.50 3.46
CA HIS A 51 -18.33 8.07 3.34
C HIS A 51 -17.35 7.20 4.14
N TYR A 52 -16.08 7.60 4.17
CA TYR A 52 -15.06 6.94 4.97
C TYR A 52 -15.38 7.02 6.48
N THR A 53 -15.68 8.21 6.98
CA THR A 53 -16.00 8.42 8.40
C THR A 53 -17.26 7.64 8.80
N ASP A 54 -18.33 7.74 8.00
CA ASP A 54 -19.61 7.07 8.24
C ASP A 54 -19.47 5.55 8.21
N ALA A 55 -18.64 5.01 7.29
CA ALA A 55 -18.37 3.59 7.20
C ALA A 55 -17.65 3.06 8.45
N TRP A 56 -16.59 3.75 8.91
CA TRP A 56 -15.88 3.38 10.13
C TRP A 56 -16.78 3.41 11.35
N GLU A 57 -17.64 4.43 11.50
CA GLU A 57 -18.60 4.53 12.59
C GLU A 57 -19.60 3.37 12.55
N PHE A 58 -20.17 3.09 11.37
CA PHE A 58 -21.10 1.99 11.15
C PHE A 58 -20.49 0.64 11.54
N TYR A 59 -19.33 0.29 10.98
CA TYR A 59 -18.70 -1.01 11.24
C TYR A 59 -18.32 -1.19 12.71
N ARG A 60 -17.78 -0.17 13.36
CA ARG A 60 -17.48 -0.21 14.79
C ARG A 60 -18.70 -0.41 15.66
N LYS A 61 -19.79 0.30 15.34
CA LYS A 61 -21.06 0.16 16.05
C LYS A 61 -21.60 -1.26 15.98
N GLU A 62 -21.65 -1.83 14.78
CA GLU A 62 -22.19 -3.17 14.58
C GLU A 62 -21.28 -4.26 15.18
N LYS A 63 -19.97 -4.13 15.07
CA LYS A 63 -19.01 -5.08 15.61
C LYS A 63 -19.05 -5.19 17.14
N LYS A 64 -19.50 -4.16 17.86
CA LYS A 64 -19.72 -4.23 19.31
C LYS A 64 -20.75 -5.30 19.70
N ASN A 65 -21.73 -5.52 18.86
CA ASN A 65 -22.80 -6.51 19.09
C ASN A 65 -22.52 -7.85 18.37
N ASN A 66 -21.75 -7.84 17.31
CA ASN A 66 -21.36 -9.01 16.55
C ASN A 66 -19.86 -8.94 16.19
N PRO A 67 -18.98 -9.57 16.98
CA PRO A 67 -17.51 -9.51 16.77
C PRO A 67 -17.06 -9.96 15.38
N ASN A 68 -17.82 -10.81 14.71
CA ASN A 68 -17.54 -11.31 13.36
C ASN A 68 -18.15 -10.48 12.25
N PHE A 69 -18.88 -9.38 12.58
CA PHE A 69 -19.59 -8.56 11.61
C PHE A 69 -18.73 -8.07 10.44
N VAL A 70 -17.51 -7.68 10.73
CA VAL A 70 -16.51 -7.25 9.76
C VAL A 70 -15.12 -7.63 10.27
N TYR A 71 -14.28 -8.13 9.36
CA TYR A 71 -12.87 -8.41 9.64
C TYR A 71 -12.00 -7.19 9.35
N ALA A 72 -12.14 -6.62 8.14
CA ALA A 72 -11.38 -5.47 7.70
C ALA A 72 -12.26 -4.45 6.97
N ILE A 73 -11.80 -3.23 6.94
CA ILE A 73 -12.39 -2.15 6.16
C ILE A 73 -11.48 -1.89 4.95
N ASP A 74 -12.11 -1.83 3.78
CA ASP A 74 -11.46 -1.57 2.50
C ASP A 74 -11.36 -0.06 2.28
N GLU A 75 -10.12 0.43 2.31
CA GLU A 75 -9.78 1.84 2.16
C GLU A 75 -9.10 2.09 0.83
N HIS A 76 -9.57 3.12 0.11
CA HIS A 76 -9.05 3.54 -1.19
C HIS A 76 -8.43 4.92 -1.12
N TYR A 77 -7.27 5.12 -1.78
CA TYR A 77 -6.63 6.42 -1.89
C TYR A 77 -5.77 6.56 -3.14
N TYR A 78 -6.28 7.35 -4.06
CA TYR A 78 -5.59 7.80 -5.26
C TYR A 78 -5.15 9.25 -5.05
N MET A 79 -3.93 9.43 -4.54
CA MET A 79 -3.45 10.70 -4.02
C MET A 79 -2.19 11.17 -4.74
N PRO A 80 -1.86 12.48 -4.69
CA PRO A 80 -0.58 12.96 -5.19
C PRO A 80 0.62 12.31 -4.47
N PRO A 81 1.79 12.17 -5.11
CA PRO A 81 3.01 11.66 -4.48
C PRO A 81 3.35 12.31 -3.13
N LYS A 82 3.15 13.63 -3.03
CA LYS A 82 3.35 14.37 -1.78
C LYS A 82 2.51 13.84 -0.62
N TRP A 83 1.26 13.46 -0.87
CA TRP A 83 0.38 12.92 0.16
C TRP A 83 0.96 11.63 0.78
N PHE A 84 1.48 10.71 -0.03
CA PHE A 84 2.08 9.47 0.44
C PHE A 84 3.30 9.71 1.32
N LEU A 85 4.11 10.73 1.01
CA LEU A 85 5.26 11.10 1.84
C LEU A 85 4.82 11.71 3.17
N GLU A 86 3.82 12.60 3.15
CA GLU A 86 3.32 13.28 4.35
C GLU A 86 2.51 12.36 5.27
N HIS A 87 2.00 11.24 4.76
CA HIS A 87 1.14 10.31 5.49
C HIS A 87 1.81 8.93 5.73
N ASN A 88 3.13 8.86 5.76
CA ASN A 88 3.82 7.61 6.12
C ASN A 88 3.42 7.06 7.50
N ASP A 89 2.94 7.91 8.40
CA ASP A 89 2.44 7.59 9.73
C ASP A 89 0.91 7.44 9.81
N PHE A 90 0.23 7.38 8.67
CA PHE A 90 -1.23 7.36 8.58
C PHE A 90 -1.89 6.32 9.50
N TYR A 91 -1.29 5.16 9.63
CA TYR A 91 -1.79 4.06 10.45
C TYR A 91 -1.21 3.99 11.86
N ASP A 92 -0.22 4.82 12.22
CA ASP A 92 0.47 4.72 13.52
C ASP A 92 -0.49 4.87 14.71
N ASN A 93 -1.49 5.73 14.58
CA ASN A 93 -2.49 6.00 15.61
C ASN A 93 -3.87 5.37 15.33
N TYR A 94 -3.98 4.48 14.36
CA TYR A 94 -5.24 3.79 14.07
C TYR A 94 -5.67 2.92 15.25
N PRO A 95 -6.97 2.87 15.55
CA PRO A 95 -7.50 1.87 16.47
C PRO A 95 -7.26 0.45 15.94
N ARG A 96 -6.89 -0.46 16.86
CA ARG A 96 -6.58 -1.86 16.52
C ARG A 96 -7.79 -2.80 16.65
N ASP A 97 -8.99 -2.25 16.66
CA ASP A 97 -10.26 -2.97 16.83
C ASP A 97 -10.78 -3.64 15.56
N ILE A 98 -10.50 -3.06 14.39
CA ILE A 98 -10.84 -3.59 13.07
C ILE A 98 -9.59 -3.53 12.19
N LYS A 99 -9.36 -4.56 11.38
CA LYS A 99 -8.26 -4.55 10.42
C LYS A 99 -8.56 -3.62 9.24
N VAL A 100 -7.52 -3.26 8.52
CA VAL A 100 -7.60 -2.49 7.27
C VAL A 100 -7.17 -3.38 6.11
N PHE A 101 -7.88 -3.27 5.03
CA PHE A 101 -7.45 -3.64 3.70
C PHE A 101 -7.21 -2.34 2.91
N ALA A 102 -5.97 -1.98 2.65
CA ALA A 102 -5.62 -0.92 1.74
C ALA A 102 -5.83 -1.43 0.30
N GLY A 103 -7.11 -1.51 -0.12
CA GLY A 103 -7.54 -2.32 -1.25
C GLY A 103 -7.25 -1.70 -2.60
N GLU A 104 -7.28 -0.37 -2.68
CA GLU A 104 -6.89 0.35 -3.89
C GLU A 104 -6.09 1.60 -3.54
N TYR A 105 -4.87 1.69 -4.07
CA TYR A 105 -4.09 2.91 -3.98
C TYR A 105 -3.11 3.04 -5.13
N ALA A 106 -2.82 4.28 -5.50
CA ALA A 106 -1.74 4.65 -6.38
C ALA A 106 -1.38 6.12 -6.20
N ALA A 107 -0.09 6.43 -6.26
CA ALA A 107 0.37 7.79 -6.34
C ALA A 107 0.22 8.31 -7.78
N HIS A 108 -0.56 9.37 -7.98
CA HIS A 108 -0.70 9.96 -9.31
C HIS A 108 -0.37 11.45 -9.30
N ASP A 109 0.53 11.85 -10.19
CA ASP A 109 0.94 13.23 -10.33
C ASP A 109 -0.17 14.05 -10.98
N PRO A 110 -0.79 15.03 -10.30
CA PRO A 110 -1.84 15.86 -10.86
C PRO A 110 -1.36 16.75 -12.02
N GLU A 111 -0.05 17.00 -12.13
CA GLU A 111 0.53 17.78 -13.22
C GLU A 111 0.49 17.01 -14.56
N ILE A 112 0.38 15.67 -14.51
CA ILE A 112 0.26 14.83 -15.72
C ILE A 112 -1.21 14.57 -15.99
N ASN A 113 -1.85 15.41 -16.79
CA ASN A 113 -3.30 15.37 -17.01
C ASN A 113 -3.73 14.48 -18.21
N ILE A 114 -3.05 13.37 -18.43
CA ILE A 114 -3.38 12.40 -19.48
C ILE A 114 -3.31 10.97 -18.95
N ALA A 115 -4.11 10.08 -19.49
CA ALA A 115 -4.03 8.64 -19.22
C ALA A 115 -2.84 8.03 -19.98
N HIS A 116 -1.64 8.19 -19.45
CA HIS A 116 -0.38 7.78 -20.07
C HIS A 116 0.56 7.13 -19.05
N VAL A 117 1.39 6.22 -19.53
CA VAL A 117 2.34 5.47 -18.70
C VAL A 117 3.31 6.35 -17.88
N SER A 118 3.57 7.58 -18.31
CA SER A 118 4.40 8.54 -17.56
C SER A 118 3.83 8.96 -16.22
N LYS A 119 2.56 8.72 -15.92
CA LYS A 119 2.00 8.88 -14.57
C LYS A 119 2.62 7.91 -13.57
N ASN A 120 3.08 6.75 -14.02
CA ASN A 120 3.83 5.80 -13.23
C ASN A 120 5.34 6.08 -13.34
N ASN A 121 5.78 7.30 -13.05
CA ASN A 121 7.19 7.68 -12.98
C ASN A 121 7.83 7.28 -11.65
N TRP A 122 9.15 7.53 -11.54
CA TRP A 122 9.86 7.20 -10.30
C TRP A 122 9.39 8.04 -9.10
N LYS A 123 8.95 9.29 -9.31
CA LYS A 123 8.37 10.12 -8.26
C LYS A 123 7.15 9.45 -7.61
N ALA A 124 6.26 8.84 -8.40
CA ALA A 124 5.16 8.04 -7.88
C ALA A 124 5.67 6.79 -7.13
N GLY A 125 6.54 6.00 -7.77
CA GLY A 125 7.04 4.76 -7.19
C GLY A 125 7.79 4.96 -5.86
N ILE A 126 8.66 5.97 -5.75
CA ILE A 126 9.40 6.22 -4.50
C ILE A 126 8.49 6.73 -3.38
N SER A 127 7.46 7.52 -3.70
CA SER A 127 6.51 7.98 -2.69
C SER A 127 5.63 6.84 -2.16
N GLU A 128 5.22 5.92 -3.03
CA GLU A 128 4.54 4.69 -2.63
C GLU A 128 5.45 3.79 -1.78
N ALA A 129 6.73 3.67 -2.14
CA ALA A 129 7.69 2.93 -1.33
C ALA A 129 7.82 3.51 0.09
N ALA A 130 7.89 4.83 0.22
CA ALA A 130 7.91 5.51 1.51
C ALA A 130 6.66 5.18 2.34
N PHE A 131 5.48 5.24 1.75
CA PHE A 131 4.22 4.91 2.41
C PHE A 131 4.12 3.44 2.82
N LEU A 132 4.59 2.53 1.97
CA LEU A 132 4.61 1.09 2.26
C LEU A 132 5.47 0.73 3.48
N THR A 133 6.51 1.51 3.80
CA THR A 133 7.24 1.30 5.06
C THR A 133 6.35 1.57 6.26
N GLY A 134 5.44 2.54 6.18
CA GLY A 134 4.41 2.80 7.20
C GLY A 134 3.38 1.69 7.29
N ILE A 135 2.92 1.15 6.16
CA ILE A 135 2.03 -0.01 6.12
C ILE A 135 2.68 -1.22 6.82
N GLU A 136 3.94 -1.53 6.52
CA GLU A 136 4.63 -2.66 7.14
C GLU A 136 4.81 -2.48 8.66
N ARG A 137 5.18 -1.29 9.12
CA ARG A 137 5.25 -1.02 10.58
C ARG A 137 3.93 -1.25 11.28
N ASN A 138 2.82 -1.07 10.58
CA ASN A 138 1.46 -1.20 11.08
C ASN A 138 0.76 -2.49 10.61
N ALA A 139 1.51 -3.58 10.40
CA ALA A 139 0.96 -4.88 9.98
C ALA A 139 -0.01 -5.48 11.01
N ASP A 140 -0.01 -4.99 12.23
CA ASP A 140 -0.98 -5.32 13.27
C ASP A 140 -2.37 -4.72 13.00
N VAL A 141 -2.48 -3.70 12.17
CA VAL A 141 -3.76 -3.12 11.73
C VAL A 141 -3.99 -3.29 10.23
N VAL A 142 -3.00 -3.06 9.39
CA VAL A 142 -3.12 -3.24 7.93
C VAL A 142 -2.82 -4.68 7.57
N ALA A 143 -3.88 -5.48 7.45
CA ALA A 143 -3.77 -6.92 7.18
C ALA A 143 -3.48 -7.25 5.70
N LEU A 144 -3.94 -6.42 4.79
CA LEU A 144 -3.82 -6.59 3.34
C LEU A 144 -3.60 -5.24 2.66
N SER A 145 -2.85 -5.24 1.57
CA SER A 145 -2.70 -4.08 0.69
C SER A 145 -2.59 -4.50 -0.76
N SER A 146 -3.16 -3.73 -1.67
CA SER A 146 -3.06 -3.98 -3.11
C SER A 146 -3.06 -2.69 -3.92
N TYR A 147 -2.19 -2.64 -4.90
CA TYR A 147 -2.15 -1.55 -5.88
C TYR A 147 -3.28 -1.71 -6.90
N ALA A 148 -3.91 -0.61 -7.30
CA ALA A 148 -4.89 -0.58 -8.37
C ALA A 148 -4.76 0.72 -9.19
N PRO A 149 -5.21 0.70 -10.47
CA PRO A 149 -5.54 -0.48 -11.30
C PRO A 149 -4.33 -1.33 -11.68
N LEU A 150 -4.58 -2.58 -12.08
CA LEU A 150 -3.50 -3.55 -12.34
C LEU A 150 -2.94 -3.48 -13.77
N PHE A 151 -3.79 -3.35 -14.78
CA PHE A 151 -3.43 -3.46 -16.18
C PHE A 151 -3.93 -2.31 -17.04
N ALA A 152 -3.06 -1.79 -17.91
CA ALA A 152 -3.42 -0.85 -18.96
C ALA A 152 -2.87 -1.25 -20.32
N ARG A 153 -3.66 -1.04 -21.37
CA ARG A 153 -3.21 -1.14 -22.75
C ARG A 153 -2.94 0.25 -23.32
N VAL A 154 -1.77 0.44 -23.91
CA VAL A 154 -1.40 1.72 -24.57
C VAL A 154 -2.45 2.09 -25.61
N ASN A 155 -2.86 3.34 -25.62
CA ASN A 155 -3.91 3.93 -26.45
C ASN A 155 -5.35 3.41 -26.23
N TYR A 156 -5.58 2.51 -25.27
CA TYR A 156 -6.89 1.93 -24.98
C TYR A 156 -7.31 2.06 -23.51
N THR A 157 -6.53 2.78 -22.70
CA THR A 157 -6.91 3.07 -21.32
C THR A 157 -7.53 4.46 -21.20
N GLN A 158 -8.49 4.61 -20.30
CA GLN A 158 -9.10 5.88 -19.94
C GLN A 158 -8.55 6.42 -18.60
N TRP A 159 -7.78 5.59 -17.90
CA TRP A 159 -7.24 5.88 -16.57
C TRP A 159 -5.74 5.60 -16.54
N ALA A 160 -5.03 6.32 -15.71
CA ALA A 160 -3.68 6.08 -15.22
C ALA A 160 -3.54 6.80 -13.88
N PRO A 161 -2.72 6.29 -12.96
CA PRO A 161 -1.65 5.30 -13.12
C PRO A 161 -2.15 3.85 -13.11
N ASP A 162 -1.41 2.94 -13.75
CA ASP A 162 -1.66 1.50 -13.79
C ASP A 162 -0.36 0.74 -13.53
N LEU A 163 -0.43 -0.42 -12.88
CA LEU A 163 0.77 -1.12 -12.42
C LEU A 163 1.58 -1.75 -13.54
N ILE A 164 0.90 -2.40 -14.50
CA ILE A 164 1.50 -3.11 -15.64
C ILE A 164 0.88 -2.57 -16.93
N TRP A 165 1.73 -2.14 -17.83
CA TRP A 165 1.34 -1.67 -19.14
C TRP A 165 1.67 -2.70 -20.22
N MET A 166 0.89 -2.70 -21.28
CA MET A 166 1.08 -3.57 -22.45
C MET A 166 0.75 -2.86 -23.74
N ASP A 167 1.37 -3.31 -24.82
CA ASP A 167 0.98 -3.04 -26.19
C ASP A 167 0.56 -4.34 -26.90
N GLU A 168 0.61 -4.39 -28.21
CA GLU A 168 0.23 -5.58 -28.99
C GLU A 168 1.23 -6.74 -28.87
N ASN A 169 2.47 -6.45 -28.53
CA ASN A 169 3.58 -7.40 -28.59
C ASN A 169 4.28 -7.63 -27.26
N THR A 170 4.22 -6.67 -26.35
CA THR A 170 5.00 -6.67 -25.11
C THR A 170 4.20 -6.19 -23.92
N SER A 171 4.66 -6.55 -22.72
CA SER A 171 4.19 -5.99 -21.46
C SER A 171 5.39 -5.61 -20.57
N TRP A 172 5.20 -4.62 -19.72
CA TRP A 172 6.24 -4.17 -18.80
C TRP A 172 5.66 -3.68 -17.47
N GLY A 173 6.42 -3.89 -16.40
CA GLY A 173 6.10 -3.34 -15.10
C GLY A 173 6.56 -1.87 -15.01
N THR A 174 5.80 -1.07 -14.29
CA THR A 174 6.15 0.32 -13.97
C THR A 174 7.15 0.39 -12.80
N PRO A 175 7.71 1.55 -12.45
CA PRO A 175 8.44 1.73 -11.19
C PRO A 175 7.62 1.28 -9.98
N SER A 176 6.33 1.63 -9.91
CA SER A 176 5.39 1.16 -8.88
C SER A 176 5.28 -0.36 -8.83
N TYR A 177 5.27 -1.06 -9.97
CA TYR A 177 5.29 -2.52 -10.02
C TYR A 177 6.53 -3.10 -9.33
N TYR A 178 7.70 -2.55 -9.59
CA TYR A 178 8.92 -3.05 -8.97
C TYR A 178 8.98 -2.74 -7.48
N VAL A 179 8.44 -1.62 -7.04
CA VAL A 179 8.27 -1.31 -5.61
C VAL A 179 7.39 -2.37 -4.95
N GLN A 180 6.18 -2.62 -5.48
CA GLN A 180 5.26 -3.64 -4.97
C GLN A 180 5.93 -5.03 -4.94
N LYS A 181 6.64 -5.38 -6.00
CA LYS A 181 7.38 -6.65 -6.11
C LYS A 181 8.45 -6.79 -5.04
N LEU A 182 9.20 -5.74 -4.73
CA LEU A 182 10.23 -5.79 -3.69
C LEU A 182 9.62 -5.96 -2.31
N PHE A 183 8.57 -5.19 -1.98
CA PHE A 183 7.86 -5.32 -0.71
C PHE A 183 7.25 -6.70 -0.54
N SER A 184 6.62 -7.25 -1.58
CA SER A 184 6.05 -8.60 -1.57
C SER A 184 7.10 -9.71 -1.48
N LYS A 185 8.23 -9.58 -2.21
CA LYS A 185 9.29 -10.58 -2.24
C LYS A 185 10.08 -10.64 -0.94
N PHE A 186 10.35 -9.49 -0.35
CA PHE A 186 11.11 -9.36 0.90
C PHE A 186 10.15 -9.06 2.07
N ARG A 187 9.23 -9.99 2.30
CA ARG A 187 8.29 -9.92 3.42
C ARG A 187 8.92 -10.55 4.65
N ALA A 188 8.82 -9.86 5.78
CA ALA A 188 9.15 -10.39 7.10
C ALA A 188 7.93 -11.07 7.75
N GLU A 189 8.15 -11.94 8.71
CA GLU A 189 7.10 -12.57 9.53
C GLU A 189 6.71 -11.70 10.73
N SER A 190 7.66 -10.89 11.21
CA SER A 190 7.44 -9.93 12.29
C SER A 190 8.11 -8.60 11.98
N THR A 191 7.51 -7.52 12.44
CA THR A 191 8.11 -6.18 12.37
C THR A 191 9.02 -5.94 13.57
N LEU A 192 10.09 -5.18 13.36
CA LEU A 192 10.98 -4.70 14.41
C LEU A 192 10.62 -3.26 14.74
N ASP A 193 10.53 -2.95 16.02
CA ASP A 193 10.32 -1.59 16.49
C ASP A 193 11.65 -0.80 16.39
N LEU A 194 11.64 0.26 15.61
CA LEU A 194 12.77 1.16 15.43
C LEU A 194 12.70 2.39 16.34
N GLY A 195 11.67 2.48 17.17
CA GLY A 195 11.47 3.54 18.15
C GLY A 195 11.51 4.95 17.53
N ASP A 196 12.09 5.89 18.26
CA ASP A 196 12.18 7.31 17.87
C ASP A 196 13.01 7.56 16.58
N GLN A 197 13.72 6.55 16.07
CA GLN A 197 14.51 6.71 14.85
C GLN A 197 13.61 6.93 13.62
N ILE A 198 12.41 6.37 13.62
CA ILE A 198 11.43 6.54 12.54
C ILE A 198 11.15 8.04 12.29
N GLU A 199 10.81 8.78 13.34
CA GLU A 199 10.49 10.21 13.20
C GLU A 199 11.71 11.05 12.80
N LYS A 200 12.88 10.75 13.36
CA LYS A 200 14.13 11.44 13.06
C LYS A 200 14.54 11.25 11.60
N LEU A 201 14.41 10.04 11.06
CA LEU A 201 14.71 9.73 9.68
C LEU A 201 13.69 10.37 8.74
N ARG A 202 12.37 10.24 9.06
CA ARG A 202 11.30 10.85 8.29
C ARG A 202 11.45 12.36 8.16
N ALA A 203 11.84 13.06 9.23
CA ALA A 203 12.12 14.49 9.20
C ALA A 203 13.27 14.87 8.25
N GLN A 204 14.12 13.92 7.87
CA GLN A 204 15.21 14.07 6.90
C GLN A 204 14.84 13.56 5.50
N GLY A 205 13.60 13.15 5.28
CA GLY A 205 13.15 12.56 4.01
C GLY A 205 13.56 11.10 3.81
N ILE A 206 13.91 10.40 4.90
CA ILE A 206 14.26 8.98 4.90
C ILE A 206 13.15 8.19 5.58
N TYR A 207 12.65 7.18 4.90
CA TYR A 207 11.59 6.32 5.40
C TYR A 207 12.11 4.89 5.54
N CYS A 208 11.69 4.17 6.57
CA CYS A 208 12.18 2.83 6.80
C CYS A 208 11.16 1.92 7.47
N SER A 209 11.33 0.64 7.24
CA SER A 209 10.76 -0.46 8.00
C SER A 209 11.82 -1.54 8.17
N ALA A 210 11.70 -2.31 9.23
CA ALA A 210 12.53 -3.48 9.47
C ALA A 210 11.67 -4.63 9.99
N GLY A 211 12.11 -5.85 9.72
CA GLY A 211 11.42 -7.03 10.17
C GLY A 211 12.33 -8.26 10.16
N GLU A 212 11.86 -9.33 10.74
CA GLU A 212 12.57 -10.59 10.85
C GLU A 212 11.76 -11.72 10.21
N THR A 213 12.44 -12.58 9.45
CA THR A 213 11.87 -13.79 8.85
C THR A 213 11.90 -14.95 9.86
N GLU A 214 11.25 -16.07 9.53
CA GLU A 214 11.27 -17.28 10.38
C GLU A 214 12.67 -17.81 10.64
N ASP A 215 13.59 -17.71 9.68
CA ASP A 215 14.99 -18.13 9.77
C ASP A 215 15.92 -17.09 10.42
N LYS A 216 15.33 -16.07 11.05
CA LYS A 216 16.06 -14.99 11.74
C LYS A 216 16.89 -14.08 10.85
N THR A 217 16.58 -14.02 9.57
CA THR A 217 17.14 -13.03 8.67
C THR A 217 16.46 -11.67 8.90
N THR A 218 17.24 -10.63 9.17
CA THR A 218 16.73 -9.27 9.28
C THR A 218 16.59 -8.65 7.90
N ILE A 219 15.41 -8.13 7.60
CA ILE A 219 15.11 -7.38 6.38
C ILE A 219 14.94 -5.91 6.76
N VAL A 220 15.73 -5.04 6.14
CA VAL A 220 15.61 -3.59 6.30
C VAL A 220 15.23 -2.98 4.96
N LYS A 221 14.23 -2.12 4.95
CA LYS A 221 13.82 -1.34 3.79
C LYS A 221 14.04 0.13 4.07
N LEU A 222 14.81 0.77 3.21
CA LEU A 222 15.17 2.17 3.30
C LEU A 222 14.73 2.90 2.03
N VAL A 223 14.09 4.04 2.20
CA VAL A 223 13.63 4.89 1.09
C VAL A 223 14.16 6.30 1.31
N ASN A 224 15.11 6.70 0.49
CA ASN A 224 15.67 8.06 0.48
C ASN A 224 14.94 8.88 -0.60
N THR A 225 14.17 9.86 -0.19
CA THR A 225 13.41 10.75 -1.10
C THR A 225 14.10 12.09 -1.34
N THR A 226 15.34 12.23 -0.86
CA THR A 226 16.17 13.43 -1.06
C THR A 226 17.06 13.29 -2.28
N ASP A 227 17.61 14.42 -2.73
CA ASP A 227 18.60 14.45 -3.82
C ASP A 227 20.02 14.14 -3.34
N ASN A 228 20.22 13.86 -2.05
CA ASN A 228 21.54 13.65 -1.46
C ASN A 228 21.77 12.16 -1.17
N GLU A 229 23.02 11.74 -1.28
CA GLU A 229 23.48 10.47 -0.74
C GLU A 229 23.44 10.54 0.81
N VAL A 230 22.93 9.49 1.44
CA VAL A 230 22.80 9.39 2.90
C VAL A 230 23.44 8.10 3.38
N SER A 231 24.32 8.22 4.37
CA SER A 231 24.88 7.07 5.08
C SER A 231 24.07 6.76 6.33
N ILE A 232 23.70 5.51 6.50
CA ILE A 232 22.90 5.02 7.64
C ILE A 232 23.65 3.86 8.28
N ASP A 233 23.96 3.98 9.58
CA ASP A 233 24.52 2.90 10.35
C ASP A 233 23.39 1.98 10.84
N LEU A 234 23.54 0.68 10.58
CA LEU A 234 22.64 -0.35 11.05
C LEU A 234 23.26 -1.06 12.24
N GLU A 235 22.57 -1.03 13.36
CA GLU A 235 23.01 -1.67 14.60
C GLU A 235 21.89 -2.56 15.17
N ASN A 236 22.27 -3.63 15.86
CA ASN A 236 21.32 -4.41 16.63
C ASN A 236 21.04 -3.77 18.01
N GLU A 237 20.16 -4.36 18.80
CA GLU A 237 19.78 -3.86 20.14
C GLU A 237 20.97 -3.73 21.11
N GLU A 238 22.05 -4.49 20.88
CA GLU A 238 23.29 -4.44 21.67
C GLU A 238 24.25 -3.36 21.19
N GLY A 239 23.91 -2.59 20.16
CA GLY A 239 24.76 -1.58 19.52
C GLY A 239 25.84 -2.17 18.62
N LYS A 240 25.71 -3.42 18.19
CA LYS A 240 26.65 -4.05 17.29
C LYS A 240 26.27 -3.76 15.84
N ALA A 241 27.22 -3.25 15.08
CA ALA A 241 27.05 -2.96 13.67
C ALA A 241 26.62 -4.21 12.87
N LEU A 242 25.63 -4.04 12.01
CA LEU A 242 25.16 -5.03 11.06
C LEU A 242 25.78 -4.76 9.68
N THR A 243 26.17 -5.82 8.99
CA THR A 243 26.67 -5.73 7.61
C THR A 243 25.67 -6.40 6.67
N PRO A 244 25.20 -5.70 5.63
CA PRO A 244 24.32 -6.30 4.63
C PRO A 244 24.99 -7.49 3.94
N VAL A 245 24.28 -8.59 3.82
CA VAL A 245 24.73 -9.79 3.07
C VAL A 245 24.13 -9.83 1.67
N LYS A 246 23.07 -9.05 1.46
CA LYS A 246 22.41 -8.86 0.17
C LYS A 246 21.76 -7.50 0.14
N GLU A 247 21.92 -6.81 -0.96
CA GLU A 247 21.31 -5.51 -1.19
C GLU A 247 20.60 -5.49 -2.55
N THR A 248 19.46 -4.82 -2.60
CA THR A 248 18.73 -4.59 -3.84
C THR A 248 18.31 -3.12 -3.87
N ILE A 249 18.75 -2.39 -4.88
CA ILE A 249 18.56 -0.94 -5.00
C ILE A 249 17.69 -0.62 -6.22
N MET A 250 16.82 0.38 -6.07
CA MET A 250 16.20 1.12 -7.17
C MET A 250 16.57 2.60 -7.06
N CYS A 251 17.08 3.16 -8.14
CA CYS A 251 17.44 4.58 -8.23
C CYS A 251 17.26 5.09 -9.66
N ALA A 252 16.64 6.26 -9.81
CA ALA A 252 16.42 6.90 -11.10
C ALA A 252 16.10 8.39 -10.91
N ALA A 253 16.06 9.17 -12.00
CA ALA A 253 15.49 10.52 -11.94
C ALA A 253 13.98 10.45 -11.68
N LEU A 254 13.43 11.41 -10.92
CA LEU A 254 12.02 11.38 -10.50
C LEU A 254 11.03 11.30 -11.68
N THR A 255 11.41 11.82 -12.85
CA THR A 255 10.60 11.80 -14.08
C THR A 255 10.77 10.53 -14.92
N ASP A 256 11.71 9.65 -14.58
CA ASP A 256 11.94 8.42 -15.32
C ASP A 256 10.77 7.44 -15.15
N TYR A 257 10.42 6.76 -16.23
CA TYR A 257 9.39 5.74 -16.27
C TYR A 257 9.73 4.62 -17.26
N ASN A 258 9.09 3.48 -17.06
CA ASN A 258 9.24 2.33 -17.95
C ASN A 258 8.25 2.41 -19.10
N CYS A 259 8.68 2.01 -20.29
CA CYS A 259 7.85 1.93 -21.49
C CYS A 259 8.31 0.78 -22.40
N ALA A 260 7.57 0.48 -23.46
CA ALA A 260 7.91 -0.61 -24.39
C ALA A 260 9.36 -0.55 -24.91
N LYS A 261 9.88 0.66 -25.20
CA LYS A 261 11.26 0.84 -25.68
C LYS A 261 12.32 0.73 -24.57
N LYS A 262 11.94 0.98 -23.33
CA LYS A 262 12.81 0.96 -22.14
C LYS A 262 12.07 0.31 -20.96
N PRO A 263 11.78 -0.99 -21.02
CA PRO A 263 10.92 -1.66 -20.05
C PRO A 263 11.55 -1.79 -18.65
N MET A 264 12.86 -1.61 -18.55
CA MET A 264 13.68 -1.72 -17.33
C MET A 264 14.45 -0.43 -17.03
N CYS A 265 13.95 0.74 -17.46
CA CYS A 265 14.58 2.03 -17.19
C CYS A 265 14.71 2.26 -15.67
N VAL A 266 13.66 1.97 -14.95
CA VAL A 266 13.60 2.01 -13.48
C VAL A 266 13.24 0.61 -12.98
N ALA A 267 14.24 -0.11 -12.51
CA ALA A 267 14.08 -1.50 -12.05
C ALA A 267 15.13 -1.84 -10.99
N PRO A 268 14.87 -2.87 -10.17
CA PRO A 268 15.79 -3.31 -9.13
C PRO A 268 17.14 -3.79 -9.70
N LYS A 269 18.21 -3.46 -9.00
CA LYS A 269 19.57 -3.97 -9.23
C LYS A 269 20.06 -4.62 -7.95
N GLU A 270 20.55 -5.84 -8.06
CA GLU A 270 21.26 -6.51 -6.96
C GLU A 270 22.73 -6.06 -6.99
N THR A 271 23.26 -5.67 -5.84
CA THR A 271 24.59 -5.04 -5.72
C THR A 271 25.60 -5.85 -4.91
N VAL A 272 25.16 -6.90 -4.18
CA VAL A 272 26.05 -7.80 -3.42
C VAL A 272 25.57 -9.24 -3.58
#